data_09ea01a754f0bc6e86febb0e2d264312
#
_entry.id   09ea01a754f0bc6e86febb0e2d264312
#
_cell.length_a   1.000
_cell.length_b   1.000
_cell.length_c   1.000
_cell.angle_alpha   90.00
_cell.angle_beta   90.00
_cell.angle_gamma   90.00
#
_symmetry.space_group_name_H-M   'P 1'
#
loop_
_entity.id
_entity.type
_entity.pdbx_description
1 polymer ?
#
loop_
_entity_poly.entity_id
_entity_poly.type
_entity_poly.pdbx_seq_one_letter_code
_entity_poly.pdbx_strand_id
1 'polypeptide(L)'
;MSTKNKLLSALAALSVALPAALTAAAPAAEAVGPNLLPFTVTNNTGRGDAVFLYVIGVNLGTGRLGYVNAGGTFTAWPAGALPPSPAPDVAIGGPGNGGSTTVQLPRGFSGRLYMSLGEKLKFFLTPDGLVQPAPWASGDPNHDILFDWSEFTYNDSGLWLNSSQVDMFALPHVVTVTGSDGVTKRTGEVVSNGRTNVIDQIRAQSGWANTVVTRADGTVLRVLAPGKAAGAGLFSNTYLDSYINSAWSAYASKTLTVMPFTDQPNTKYYGRTSGTVMNFTNTSGQQVASFNRPSSANVWGCDGNLG
;
A
#
# COMPACT_ATOMS: atom_id res chain seq x y z
N MET A 1 -17.90 -28.55 10.71
CA MET A 1 -16.50 -28.28 11.11
C MET A 1 -15.77 -27.79 9.87
N SER A 2 -15.42 -26.54 9.89
CA SER A 2 -14.93 -25.77 8.72
C SER A 2 -13.44 -26.02 8.51
N THR A 3 -13.07 -26.56 7.35
CA THR A 3 -11.68 -26.59 6.88
C THR A 3 -11.38 -25.28 6.19
N LYS A 4 -10.90 -24.30 6.96
CA LYS A 4 -10.37 -23.04 6.43
C LYS A 4 -8.93 -23.24 5.96
N ASN A 5 -8.75 -23.01 4.68
CA ASN A 5 -7.59 -22.42 4.01
C ASN A 5 -6.20 -22.61 4.62
N LYS A 6 -5.39 -23.42 3.95
CA LYS A 6 -3.93 -23.36 3.99
C LYS A 6 -3.41 -23.47 2.58
N LEU A 7 -3.41 -22.35 1.89
CA LEU A 7 -2.78 -22.18 0.56
C LEU A 7 -1.52 -21.30 0.62
N LEU A 8 -0.84 -21.33 1.76
CA LEU A 8 0.45 -20.68 1.94
C LEU A 8 1.26 -21.50 2.94
N SER A 9 1.88 -22.59 2.51
CA SER A 9 3.04 -23.24 3.13
C SER A 9 3.10 -24.71 2.71
N ALA A 10 3.71 -24.98 1.57
CA ALA A 10 4.23 -26.30 1.24
C ALA A 10 5.61 -26.11 0.58
N LEU A 11 6.63 -25.74 1.38
CA LEU A 11 8.00 -26.09 1.09
C LEU A 11 8.26 -27.46 1.72
N ALA A 12 8.11 -28.50 0.91
CA ALA A 12 8.56 -29.84 1.28
C ALA A 12 10.07 -29.92 1.05
N ALA A 13 10.82 -30.12 2.12
CA ALA A 13 12.23 -30.44 2.06
C ALA A 13 12.41 -31.87 1.52
N LEU A 14 12.97 -32.01 0.33
CA LEU A 14 13.52 -33.28 -0.16
C LEU A 14 15.03 -33.28 0.07
N SER A 15 15.48 -34.06 1.04
CA SER A 15 16.89 -34.34 1.27
C SER A 15 17.39 -35.38 0.26
N VAL A 16 18.21 -34.94 -0.68
CA VAL A 16 19.00 -35.83 -1.55
C VAL A 16 20.49 -35.63 -1.23
N ALA A 17 21.15 -36.75 -0.94
CA ALA A 17 22.58 -36.79 -0.63
C ALA A 17 23.44 -36.30 -1.78
N LEU A 18 24.36 -35.37 -1.49
CA LEU A 18 25.38 -34.87 -2.43
C LEU A 18 26.63 -35.76 -2.43
N PRO A 19 27.26 -35.95 -3.58
CA PRO A 19 28.71 -36.18 -3.64
C PRO A 19 29.47 -34.85 -3.63
N ALA A 20 30.67 -34.90 -3.06
CA ALA A 20 31.50 -33.75 -2.75
C ALA A 20 32.10 -33.04 -3.97
N ALA A 21 32.38 -31.76 -3.74
CA ALA A 21 33.37 -30.89 -4.38
C ALA A 21 33.05 -30.25 -5.73
N LEU A 22 32.48 -29.07 -5.59
CA LEU A 22 32.87 -27.89 -6.39
C LEU A 22 32.62 -26.68 -5.50
N THR A 23 33.68 -26.10 -4.93
CA THR A 23 33.61 -24.80 -4.28
C THR A 23 33.42 -23.73 -5.35
N ALA A 24 32.21 -23.58 -5.87
CA ALA A 24 31.82 -22.34 -6.48
C ALA A 24 31.79 -21.31 -5.34
N ALA A 25 32.67 -20.30 -5.40
CA ALA A 25 32.57 -19.16 -4.53
C ALA A 25 31.12 -18.66 -4.62
N ALA A 26 30.39 -18.69 -3.49
CA ALA A 26 29.08 -18.08 -3.44
C ALA A 26 29.24 -16.65 -3.94
N PRO A 27 28.37 -16.14 -4.82
CA PRO A 27 28.41 -14.75 -5.20
C PRO A 27 28.44 -13.95 -3.90
N ALA A 28 29.38 -13.01 -3.78
CA ALA A 28 29.45 -12.12 -2.63
C ALA A 28 28.03 -11.58 -2.42
N ALA A 29 27.48 -11.81 -1.21
CA ALA A 29 26.18 -11.26 -0.89
C ALA A 29 26.25 -9.76 -1.19
N GLU A 30 25.45 -9.26 -2.13
CA GLU A 30 25.40 -7.84 -2.41
C GLU A 30 25.16 -7.14 -1.08
N ALA A 31 26.01 -6.15 -0.75
CA ALA A 31 25.94 -5.50 0.53
C ALA A 31 24.57 -4.81 0.65
N VAL A 32 23.70 -5.37 1.45
CA VAL A 32 22.46 -4.69 1.83
C VAL A 32 22.86 -3.34 2.41
N GLY A 33 22.29 -2.25 1.93
CA GLY A 33 22.65 -0.87 2.31
C GLY A 33 22.96 -0.64 3.79
N PRO A 34 23.16 0.58 4.26
CA PRO A 34 23.62 0.88 5.62
C PRO A 34 22.58 0.50 6.68
N ASN A 35 22.97 0.32 7.95
CA ASN A 35 22.03 0.08 9.05
C ASN A 35 21.02 1.23 9.25
N LEU A 36 21.44 2.45 8.94
CA LEU A 36 20.59 3.63 8.84
C LEU A 36 20.65 4.14 7.40
N LEU A 37 19.57 3.97 6.67
CA LEU A 37 19.46 4.41 5.28
C LEU A 37 18.99 5.87 5.23
N PRO A 38 19.75 6.80 4.63
CA PRO A 38 19.30 8.18 4.42
C PRO A 38 18.05 8.19 3.51
N PHE A 39 16.98 8.78 3.99
CA PHE A 39 15.75 8.98 3.25
C PHE A 39 15.47 10.49 3.15
N THR A 40 15.71 11.05 1.98
CA THR A 40 15.60 12.49 1.76
C THR A 40 14.26 12.83 1.11
N VAL A 41 13.53 13.73 1.74
CA VAL A 41 12.30 14.32 1.22
C VAL A 41 12.62 15.70 0.66
N THR A 42 12.33 15.94 -0.62
CA THR A 42 12.47 17.24 -1.27
C THR A 42 11.08 17.82 -1.56
N ASN A 43 10.85 19.05 -1.15
CA ASN A 43 9.58 19.74 -1.37
C ASN A 43 9.63 20.63 -2.62
N ASN A 44 9.04 20.16 -3.71
CA ASN A 44 8.88 20.89 -4.97
C ASN A 44 7.41 21.26 -5.23
N THR A 45 6.59 21.40 -4.19
CA THR A 45 5.14 21.65 -4.33
C THR A 45 4.82 23.06 -4.83
N GLY A 46 5.77 23.99 -4.78
CA GLY A 46 5.52 25.42 -5.03
C GLY A 46 4.75 26.11 -3.91
N ARG A 47 4.46 25.42 -2.80
CA ARG A 47 3.62 25.88 -1.68
C ARG A 47 4.49 26.39 -0.53
N GLY A 48 4.01 27.41 0.16
CA GLY A 48 4.65 27.97 1.35
C GLY A 48 4.21 27.34 2.66
N ASP A 49 3.39 26.28 2.63
CA ASP A 49 2.90 25.62 3.83
C ASP A 49 4.04 24.96 4.61
N ALA A 50 3.90 24.90 5.94
CA ALA A 50 4.76 24.07 6.77
C ALA A 50 4.59 22.58 6.39
N VAL A 51 5.68 21.86 6.36
CA VAL A 51 5.68 20.41 6.08
C VAL A 51 6.03 19.64 7.35
N PHE A 52 5.28 18.58 7.61
CA PHE A 52 5.53 17.66 8.73
C PHE A 52 5.66 16.25 8.20
N LEU A 53 6.72 15.56 8.66
CA LEU A 53 7.03 14.20 8.28
C LEU A 53 6.81 13.27 9.48
N TYR A 54 6.38 12.04 9.19
CA TYR A 54 6.19 10.99 10.21
C TYR A 54 6.66 9.66 9.63
N VAL A 55 7.55 9.00 10.34
CA VAL A 55 8.01 7.65 9.99
C VAL A 55 7.38 6.68 10.99
N ILE A 56 6.34 5.98 10.57
CA ILE A 56 5.49 5.15 11.44
C ILE A 56 5.37 3.74 10.86
N GLY A 57 5.53 2.72 11.72
CA GLY A 57 5.45 1.34 11.26
C GLY A 57 5.81 0.32 12.32
N VAL A 58 6.31 -0.82 11.87
CA VAL A 58 6.65 -1.98 12.68
C VAL A 58 8.16 -2.23 12.68
N ASN A 59 8.72 -2.40 13.85
CA ASN A 59 10.05 -2.98 14.00
C ASN A 59 9.93 -4.50 13.74
N LEU A 60 10.53 -4.98 12.66
CA LEU A 60 10.40 -6.36 12.20
C LEU A 60 11.04 -7.38 13.13
N GLY A 61 12.05 -6.96 13.92
CA GLY A 61 12.70 -7.84 14.89
C GLY A 61 11.86 -8.09 16.15
N THR A 62 11.00 -7.12 16.52
CA THR A 62 10.19 -7.21 17.74
C THR A 62 8.69 -7.34 17.47
N GLY A 63 8.23 -7.11 16.23
CA GLY A 63 6.83 -7.05 15.86
C GLY A 63 6.07 -5.85 16.44
N ARG A 64 6.74 -4.91 17.12
CA ARG A 64 6.10 -3.78 17.79
C ARG A 64 5.85 -2.61 16.84
N LEU A 65 4.65 -2.07 16.91
CA LEU A 65 4.29 -0.80 16.28
C LEU A 65 4.96 0.37 17.01
N GLY A 66 5.41 1.35 16.23
CA GLY A 66 6.06 2.53 16.78
C GLY A 66 6.36 3.56 15.71
N TYR A 67 7.24 4.46 16.05
CA TYR A 67 7.71 5.53 15.17
C TYR A 67 9.25 5.63 15.22
N VAL A 68 9.79 6.28 14.20
CA VAL A 68 11.22 6.56 14.09
C VAL A 68 11.42 8.06 14.07
N ASN A 69 12.34 8.58 14.89
CA ASN A 69 12.72 9.99 14.86
C ASN A 69 13.64 10.31 13.67
N ALA A 70 13.97 11.58 13.45
CA ALA A 70 14.81 11.99 12.34
C ALA A 70 16.17 11.28 12.30
N GLY A 71 16.73 10.92 13.46
CA GLY A 71 18.02 10.23 13.58
C GLY A 71 17.95 8.71 13.41
N GLY A 72 16.78 8.13 13.14
CA GLY A 72 16.64 6.69 12.93
C GLY A 72 16.38 5.88 14.20
N THR A 73 16.14 6.51 15.35
CA THR A 73 15.82 5.80 16.58
C THR A 73 14.36 5.38 16.61
N PHE A 74 14.13 4.08 16.71
CA PHE A 74 12.78 3.51 16.88
C PHE A 74 12.31 3.67 18.34
N THR A 75 11.05 4.07 18.50
CA THR A 75 10.33 4.08 19.77
C THR A 75 8.98 3.40 19.59
N ALA A 76 8.70 2.39 20.40
CA ALA A 76 7.41 1.72 20.37
C ALA A 76 6.32 2.64 20.95
N TRP A 77 5.11 2.59 20.36
CA TRP A 77 3.97 3.29 20.93
C TRP A 77 3.64 2.78 22.33
N PRO A 78 3.30 3.66 23.26
CA PRO A 78 2.70 3.24 24.52
C PRO A 78 1.31 2.66 24.29
N ALA A 79 0.80 1.89 25.23
CA ALA A 79 -0.60 1.45 25.19
C ALA A 79 -1.53 2.68 25.31
N GLY A 80 -2.57 2.68 24.49
CA GLY A 80 -3.60 3.71 24.54
C GLY A 80 -4.80 3.29 25.38
N ALA A 81 -5.97 3.89 25.12
CA ALA A 81 -7.20 3.70 25.87
C ALA A 81 -8.39 3.35 24.96
N LEU A 82 -9.54 3.06 25.58
CA LEU A 82 -10.85 2.98 24.92
C LEU A 82 -11.80 3.93 25.67
N PRO A 83 -12.33 4.99 24.99
CA PRO A 83 -12.08 5.37 23.58
C PRO A 83 -10.61 5.73 23.31
N PRO A 84 -10.15 5.71 22.03
CA PRO A 84 -8.77 5.95 21.70
C PRO A 84 -8.20 7.26 22.25
N SER A 85 -7.03 7.22 22.88
CA SER A 85 -6.33 8.39 23.41
C SER A 85 -5.41 9.02 22.36
N PRO A 86 -5.18 10.36 22.39
CA PRO A 86 -4.22 11.00 21.50
C PRO A 86 -2.82 10.40 21.66
N ALA A 87 -2.17 10.13 20.52
CA ALA A 87 -0.76 9.74 20.50
C ALA A 87 0.15 10.94 20.80
N PRO A 88 1.37 10.72 21.32
CA PRO A 88 2.39 11.76 21.40
C PRO A 88 2.66 12.42 20.04
N ASP A 89 2.99 13.71 20.05
CA ASP A 89 3.43 14.41 18.85
C ASP A 89 4.83 13.93 18.45
N VAL A 90 4.91 13.28 17.31
CA VAL A 90 6.15 12.72 16.77
C VAL A 90 6.50 13.32 15.40
N ALA A 91 5.95 14.48 15.10
CA ALA A 91 6.22 15.20 13.87
C ALA A 91 7.71 15.58 13.76
N ILE A 92 8.28 15.25 12.62
CA ILE A 92 9.60 15.73 12.20
C ILE A 92 9.36 16.95 11.29
N GLY A 93 10.10 18.05 11.51
CA GLY A 93 10.03 19.22 10.65
C GLY A 93 10.46 18.84 9.22
N GLY A 94 9.58 19.06 8.27
CA GLY A 94 9.85 18.81 6.85
C GLY A 94 10.47 20.01 6.15
N PRO A 95 10.80 19.88 4.85
CA PRO A 95 11.48 20.93 4.10
C PRO A 95 10.51 22.05 3.67
N GLY A 96 10.96 23.29 3.71
CA GLY A 96 10.32 24.38 3.00
C GLY A 96 10.35 24.17 1.48
N ASN A 97 9.57 24.96 0.73
CA ASN A 97 9.52 24.86 -0.73
C ASN A 97 10.92 25.03 -1.36
N GLY A 98 11.29 24.12 -2.26
CA GLY A 98 12.63 24.03 -2.87
C GLY A 98 13.70 23.43 -1.97
N GLY A 99 13.40 23.13 -0.70
CA GLY A 99 14.34 22.54 0.26
C GLY A 99 14.23 21.02 0.36
N SER A 100 15.15 20.44 1.17
CA SER A 100 15.18 19.00 1.48
C SER A 100 15.40 18.77 2.96
N THR A 101 14.81 17.69 3.47
CA THR A 101 15.02 17.17 4.83
C THR A 101 15.35 15.69 4.73
N THR A 102 16.41 15.25 5.42
CA THR A 102 16.80 13.85 5.47
C THR A 102 16.45 13.25 6.83
N VAL A 103 15.77 12.11 6.80
CA VAL A 103 15.52 11.24 7.94
C VAL A 103 16.29 9.95 7.77
N GLN A 104 16.58 9.24 8.86
CA GLN A 104 17.28 7.96 8.80
C GLN A 104 16.28 6.81 8.98
N LEU A 105 16.27 5.86 8.04
CA LEU A 105 15.45 4.64 8.16
C LEU A 105 16.31 3.51 8.75
N PRO A 106 15.96 2.97 9.92
CA PRO A 106 16.67 1.82 10.46
C PRO A 106 16.34 0.55 9.65
N ARG A 107 17.36 -0.29 9.44
CA ARG A 107 17.14 -1.62 8.89
C ARG A 107 16.29 -2.45 9.84
N GLY A 108 15.43 -3.31 9.31
CA GLY A 108 14.45 -4.06 10.08
C GLY A 108 13.19 -3.27 10.43
N PHE A 109 12.85 -2.27 9.60
CA PHE A 109 11.64 -1.47 9.79
C PHE A 109 10.76 -1.48 8.53
N SER A 110 9.44 -1.61 8.72
CA SER A 110 8.43 -1.57 7.68
C SER A 110 7.32 -0.61 8.06
N GLY A 111 6.91 0.27 7.15
CA GLY A 111 5.88 1.24 7.47
C GLY A 111 5.66 2.29 6.40
N ARG A 112 5.26 3.46 6.86
CA ARG A 112 4.93 4.63 6.03
C ARG A 112 5.73 5.84 6.44
N LEU A 113 6.16 6.60 5.44
CA LEU A 113 6.55 7.99 5.61
C LEU A 113 5.33 8.84 5.23
N TYR A 114 4.66 9.43 6.21
CA TYR A 114 3.61 10.41 5.98
C TYR A 114 4.23 11.80 5.76
N MET A 115 3.61 12.56 4.88
CA MET A 115 3.94 13.96 4.57
C MET A 115 2.66 14.77 4.66
N SER A 116 2.56 15.72 5.59
CA SER A 116 1.41 16.63 5.68
C SER A 116 1.84 18.07 5.47
N LEU A 117 0.94 18.86 4.89
CA LEU A 117 1.14 20.26 4.56
C LEU A 117 0.16 21.14 5.35
N GLY A 118 0.68 22.18 5.97
CA GLY A 118 -0.06 23.18 6.74
C GLY A 118 -0.33 22.75 8.16
N GLU A 119 -0.78 21.55 8.40
CA GLU A 119 -1.16 21.04 9.71
C GLU A 119 -0.50 19.70 10.04
N LYS A 120 -0.29 19.46 11.34
CA LYS A 120 0.18 18.19 11.87
C LYS A 120 -0.92 17.14 11.81
N LEU A 121 -0.55 15.90 11.44
CA LEU A 121 -1.44 14.75 11.54
C LEU A 121 -1.71 14.39 12.99
N LYS A 122 -2.92 13.94 13.24
CA LYS A 122 -3.41 13.50 14.54
C LYS A 122 -3.53 11.98 14.54
N PHE A 123 -2.77 11.35 15.40
CA PHE A 123 -2.79 9.90 15.62
C PHE A 123 -3.41 9.59 16.97
N PHE A 124 -4.01 8.41 17.10
CA PHE A 124 -4.61 7.96 18.34
C PHE A 124 -4.16 6.55 18.68
N LEU A 125 -4.19 6.20 19.94
CA LEU A 125 -3.76 4.90 20.46
C LEU A 125 -4.92 4.18 21.13
N THR A 126 -5.08 2.91 20.81
CA THR A 126 -5.87 1.92 21.52
C THR A 126 -4.96 1.05 22.38
N PRO A 127 -5.48 0.21 23.30
CA PRO A 127 -4.66 -0.75 24.02
C PRO A 127 -3.82 -1.65 23.09
N ASP A 128 -4.36 -1.97 21.91
CA ASP A 128 -3.78 -2.96 20.99
C ASP A 128 -3.06 -2.33 19.78
N GLY A 129 -3.06 -0.98 19.63
CA GLY A 129 -2.40 -0.40 18.48
C GLY A 129 -2.66 1.07 18.18
N LEU A 130 -2.24 1.45 16.99
CA LEU A 130 -2.34 2.80 16.43
C LEU A 130 -3.59 2.91 15.56
N VAL A 131 -4.41 3.94 15.82
CA VAL A 131 -5.44 4.41 14.91
C VAL A 131 -4.78 5.36 13.91
N GLN A 132 -4.69 4.92 12.68
CA GLN A 132 -4.13 5.69 11.58
C GLN A 132 -5.18 6.66 11.00
N PRO A 133 -4.76 7.76 10.34
CA PRO A 133 -5.67 8.65 9.65
C PRO A 133 -6.57 7.92 8.65
N ALA A 134 -7.86 8.23 8.68
CA ALA A 134 -8.87 7.73 7.75
C ALA A 134 -9.52 8.90 6.97
N PRO A 135 -8.79 9.54 6.03
CA PRO A 135 -9.20 10.80 5.39
C PRO A 135 -10.47 10.69 4.53
N TRP A 136 -11.00 9.48 4.34
CA TRP A 136 -12.31 9.22 3.71
C TRP A 136 -13.48 9.35 4.69
N ALA A 137 -13.22 9.30 5.99
CA ALA A 137 -14.26 9.42 7.02
C ALA A 137 -14.43 10.89 7.42
N SER A 138 -15.63 11.45 7.27
CA SER A 138 -15.91 12.85 7.58
C SER A 138 -15.70 13.23 9.05
N GLY A 139 -15.73 12.24 9.96
CA GLY A 139 -15.45 12.43 11.39
C GLY A 139 -13.98 12.27 11.78
N ASP A 140 -13.09 11.91 10.84
CA ASP A 140 -11.67 11.79 11.14
C ASP A 140 -11.03 13.17 11.29
N PRO A 141 -10.28 13.43 12.38
CA PRO A 141 -9.67 14.73 12.64
C PRO A 141 -8.60 15.13 11.60
N ASN A 142 -8.18 14.20 10.70
CA ASN A 142 -7.27 14.47 9.60
C ASN A 142 -8.01 14.65 8.25
N HIS A 143 -9.34 14.59 8.25
CA HIS A 143 -10.14 14.71 7.01
C HIS A 143 -9.78 15.97 6.21
N ASP A 144 -9.61 17.10 6.87
CA ASP A 144 -9.35 18.40 6.25
C ASP A 144 -7.86 18.75 6.10
N ILE A 145 -6.96 17.82 6.44
CA ILE A 145 -5.52 18.00 6.29
C ILE A 145 -5.06 17.49 4.92
N LEU A 146 -4.25 18.27 4.20
CA LEU A 146 -3.61 17.84 2.97
C LEU A 146 -2.39 16.98 3.32
N PHE A 147 -2.44 15.69 3.03
CA PHE A 147 -1.34 14.77 3.28
C PHE A 147 -1.36 13.56 2.33
N ASP A 148 -0.25 12.88 2.25
CA ASP A 148 -0.06 11.61 1.54
C ASP A 148 1.04 10.82 2.22
N TRP A 149 1.40 9.63 1.67
CA TRP A 149 2.48 8.81 2.20
C TRP A 149 3.16 7.97 1.14
N SER A 150 4.42 7.62 1.41
CA SER A 150 5.13 6.50 0.78
C SER A 150 5.15 5.31 1.71
N GLU A 151 5.09 4.10 1.16
CA GLU A 151 5.24 2.85 1.90
C GLU A 151 6.61 2.26 1.65
N PHE A 152 7.19 1.68 2.67
CA PHE A 152 8.49 1.04 2.55
C PHE A 152 8.65 -0.15 3.49
N THR A 153 9.52 -1.07 3.09
CA THR A 153 10.11 -2.11 3.94
C THR A 153 11.60 -2.10 3.69
N TYR A 154 12.38 -1.93 4.75
CA TYR A 154 13.83 -1.99 4.69
C TYR A 154 14.35 -3.06 5.65
N ASN A 155 14.93 -4.13 5.11
CA ASN A 155 15.44 -5.26 5.87
C ASN A 155 16.71 -5.86 5.23
N ASP A 156 17.16 -7.02 5.71
CA ASP A 156 18.37 -7.69 5.21
C ASP A 156 18.23 -8.22 3.78
N SER A 157 17.03 -8.28 3.22
CA SER A 157 16.80 -8.66 1.82
C SER A 157 16.76 -7.46 0.87
N GLY A 158 16.74 -6.22 1.39
CA GLY A 158 16.76 -5.00 0.59
C GLY A 158 15.74 -3.93 1.01
N LEU A 159 15.48 -3.01 0.07
CA LEU A 159 14.51 -1.93 0.20
C LEU A 159 13.39 -2.13 -0.82
N TRP A 160 12.17 -2.18 -0.32
CA TRP A 160 10.94 -2.00 -1.11
C TRP A 160 10.36 -0.63 -0.76
N LEU A 161 10.12 0.18 -1.77
CA LEU A 161 9.66 1.55 -1.57
C LEU A 161 8.74 1.94 -2.73
N ASN A 162 7.57 2.46 -2.41
CA ASN A 162 6.57 2.91 -3.38
C ASN A 162 5.88 4.20 -2.94
N SER A 163 5.41 4.97 -3.93
CA SER A 163 4.42 6.01 -3.73
C SER A 163 3.05 5.34 -3.68
N SER A 164 2.45 5.19 -2.49
CA SER A 164 1.16 4.54 -2.35
C SER A 164 0.03 5.45 -2.79
N GLN A 165 -0.77 5.00 -3.78
CA GLN A 165 -1.96 5.70 -4.26
C GLN A 165 -3.20 4.78 -4.18
N VAL A 166 -3.13 3.74 -3.34
CA VAL A 166 -4.18 2.73 -3.21
C VAL A 166 -5.43 3.28 -2.55
N ASP A 167 -5.27 4.11 -1.51
CA ASP A 167 -6.38 4.64 -0.75
C ASP A 167 -6.86 6.01 -1.25
N MET A 168 -5.93 6.81 -1.78
CA MET A 168 -6.21 8.16 -2.28
C MET A 168 -5.09 8.68 -3.17
N PHE A 169 -5.37 9.74 -3.92
CA PHE A 169 -4.41 10.55 -4.66
C PHE A 169 -4.46 11.98 -4.12
N ALA A 170 -3.43 12.42 -3.41
CA ALA A 170 -3.38 13.74 -2.77
C ALA A 170 -2.15 14.56 -3.16
N LEU A 171 -0.96 14.09 -2.83
CA LEU A 171 0.32 14.73 -3.13
C LEU A 171 1.13 13.82 -4.07
N PRO A 172 1.14 14.10 -5.39
CA PRO A 172 2.00 13.36 -6.30
C PRO A 172 3.45 13.47 -5.87
N HIS A 173 4.13 12.35 -5.79
CA HIS A 173 5.54 12.32 -5.43
C HIS A 173 6.29 11.24 -6.18
N VAL A 174 7.56 11.52 -6.45
CA VAL A 174 8.51 10.61 -7.10
C VAL A 174 9.30 9.90 -6.02
N VAL A 175 9.49 8.62 -6.19
CA VAL A 175 10.41 7.82 -5.39
C VAL A 175 11.67 7.58 -6.21
N THR A 176 12.83 7.82 -5.60
CA THR A 176 14.14 7.55 -6.21
C THR A 176 14.99 6.71 -5.27
N VAL A 177 15.78 5.81 -5.84
CA VAL A 177 16.74 5.00 -5.08
C VAL A 177 18.06 5.01 -5.85
N THR A 178 19.15 5.36 -5.17
CA THR A 178 20.50 5.24 -5.69
C THR A 178 21.14 3.98 -5.11
N GLY A 179 21.50 3.04 -5.99
CA GLY A 179 22.17 1.80 -5.61
C GLY A 179 23.63 2.01 -5.17
N SER A 180 24.26 0.95 -4.65
CA SER A 180 25.68 0.95 -4.31
C SER A 180 26.59 1.13 -5.53
N ASP A 181 26.10 0.85 -6.72
CA ASP A 181 26.72 1.08 -8.01
C ASP A 181 26.66 2.54 -8.48
N GLY A 182 26.06 3.43 -7.69
CA GLY A 182 25.82 4.84 -8.02
C GLY A 182 24.67 5.06 -9.02
N VAL A 183 24.00 4.00 -9.48
CA VAL A 183 22.88 4.13 -10.42
C VAL A 183 21.63 4.53 -9.68
N THR A 184 21.00 5.62 -10.12
CA THR A 184 19.72 6.10 -9.60
C THR A 184 18.57 5.58 -10.45
N LYS A 185 17.65 4.87 -9.82
CA LYS A 185 16.35 4.49 -10.39
C LYS A 185 15.26 5.38 -9.81
N ARG A 186 14.25 5.68 -10.61
CA ARG A 186 13.13 6.54 -10.18
C ARG A 186 11.80 6.04 -10.76
N THR A 187 10.72 6.31 -10.05
CA THR A 187 9.36 6.15 -10.59
C THR A 187 9.04 7.23 -11.62
N GLY A 188 7.91 7.09 -12.31
CA GLY A 188 7.38 8.18 -13.13
C GLY A 188 7.11 9.44 -12.30
N GLU A 189 7.06 10.57 -12.98
CA GLU A 189 6.74 11.87 -12.43
C GLU A 189 5.45 12.39 -13.06
N VAL A 190 4.58 12.96 -12.23
CA VAL A 190 3.38 13.64 -12.73
C VAL A 190 3.78 14.90 -13.48
N VAL A 191 3.31 15.03 -14.73
CA VAL A 191 3.60 16.21 -15.56
C VAL A 191 3.10 17.50 -14.90
N SER A 192 3.61 18.64 -15.38
CA SER A 192 3.13 19.96 -14.94
C SER A 192 1.60 20.02 -15.01
N ASN A 193 0.96 20.53 -13.97
CA ASN A 193 -0.51 20.54 -13.78
C ASN A 193 -1.17 19.15 -13.75
N GLY A 194 -0.42 18.06 -13.75
CA GLY A 194 -0.97 16.70 -13.81
C GLY A 194 -1.88 16.37 -12.64
N ARG A 195 -1.58 16.83 -11.42
CA ARG A 195 -2.48 16.66 -10.27
C ARG A 195 -3.85 17.27 -10.54
N THR A 196 -3.89 18.52 -10.98
CA THR A 196 -5.14 19.21 -11.33
C THR A 196 -5.87 18.50 -12.44
N ASN A 197 -5.16 18.13 -13.51
CA ASN A 197 -5.76 17.42 -14.65
C ASN A 197 -6.40 16.09 -14.25
N VAL A 198 -5.73 15.28 -13.39
CA VAL A 198 -6.28 14.03 -12.88
C VAL A 198 -7.56 14.29 -12.08
N ILE A 199 -7.54 15.25 -11.15
CA ILE A 199 -8.67 15.59 -10.31
C ILE A 199 -9.85 16.06 -11.15
N ASP A 200 -9.62 16.93 -12.12
CA ASP A 200 -10.68 17.51 -12.97
C ASP A 200 -11.29 16.46 -13.88
N GLN A 201 -10.49 15.55 -14.44
CA GLN A 201 -11.00 14.44 -15.24
C GLN A 201 -11.83 13.46 -14.40
N ILE A 202 -11.41 13.16 -13.18
CA ILE A 202 -12.19 12.32 -12.26
C ILE A 202 -13.50 13.02 -11.89
N ARG A 203 -13.45 14.30 -11.56
CA ARG A 203 -14.66 15.09 -11.23
C ARG A 203 -15.67 15.14 -12.37
N ALA A 204 -15.19 15.14 -13.61
CA ALA A 204 -16.02 15.15 -14.80
C ALA A 204 -16.68 13.81 -15.12
N GLN A 205 -16.21 12.69 -14.55
CA GLN A 205 -16.83 11.38 -14.76
C GLN A 205 -18.14 11.27 -14.00
N SER A 206 -19.15 10.70 -14.68
CA SER A 206 -20.46 10.47 -14.05
C SER A 206 -20.33 9.58 -12.82
N GLY A 207 -20.83 10.05 -11.68
CA GLY A 207 -20.81 9.34 -10.40
C GLY A 207 -19.49 9.43 -9.63
N TRP A 208 -18.45 10.10 -10.17
CA TRP A 208 -17.13 10.18 -9.52
C TRP A 208 -16.87 11.52 -8.80
N ALA A 209 -17.66 12.55 -9.04
CA ALA A 209 -17.40 13.89 -8.51
C ALA A 209 -17.25 13.92 -6.96
N ASN A 210 -18.04 13.12 -6.25
CA ASN A 210 -18.03 13.07 -4.79
C ASN A 210 -16.81 12.32 -4.21
N THR A 211 -16.01 11.65 -5.04
CA THR A 211 -14.73 11.06 -4.59
C THR A 211 -13.66 12.13 -4.37
N VAL A 212 -13.88 13.35 -4.89
CA VAL A 212 -12.97 14.48 -4.73
C VAL A 212 -13.29 15.22 -3.43
N VAL A 213 -12.42 15.09 -2.45
CA VAL A 213 -12.55 15.77 -1.15
C VAL A 213 -12.00 17.19 -1.25
N THR A 214 -12.84 18.16 -0.91
CA THR A 214 -12.52 19.58 -0.92
C THR A 214 -12.82 20.18 0.45
N ARG A 215 -11.86 20.91 1.01
CA ARG A 215 -12.02 21.63 2.28
C ARG A 215 -13.00 22.82 2.10
N ALA A 216 -13.57 23.29 3.19
CA ALA A 216 -14.56 24.39 3.17
C ALA A 216 -14.05 25.69 2.51
N ASP A 217 -12.74 25.93 2.51
CA ASP A 217 -12.10 27.09 1.85
C ASP A 217 -11.90 26.89 0.32
N GLY A 218 -12.39 25.79 -0.24
CA GLY A 218 -12.23 25.45 -1.65
C GLY A 218 -10.94 24.71 -2.00
N THR A 219 -10.06 24.46 -1.04
CA THR A 219 -8.82 23.70 -1.27
C THR A 219 -9.13 22.23 -1.58
N VAL A 220 -8.75 21.76 -2.75
CA VAL A 220 -8.87 20.35 -3.13
C VAL A 220 -7.78 19.54 -2.43
N LEU A 221 -8.19 18.63 -1.56
CA LEU A 221 -7.29 17.84 -0.73
C LEU A 221 -6.84 16.56 -1.43
N ARG A 222 -7.79 15.77 -1.95
CA ARG A 222 -7.52 14.46 -2.53
C ARG A 222 -8.64 13.93 -3.39
N VAL A 223 -8.35 12.89 -4.14
CA VAL A 223 -9.33 11.96 -4.69
C VAL A 223 -9.25 10.66 -3.91
N LEU A 224 -10.37 10.15 -3.45
CA LEU A 224 -10.46 8.86 -2.76
C LEU A 224 -10.49 7.71 -3.76
N ALA A 225 -9.85 6.61 -3.43
CA ALA A 225 -10.06 5.36 -4.15
C ALA A 225 -11.53 4.94 -4.09
N PRO A 226 -12.09 4.31 -5.14
CA PRO A 226 -13.51 3.96 -5.20
C PRO A 226 -14.01 3.12 -4.02
N GLY A 227 -13.20 2.16 -3.54
CA GLY A 227 -13.56 1.36 -2.36
C GLY A 227 -13.68 2.18 -1.08
N LYS A 228 -12.77 3.14 -0.86
CA LYS A 228 -12.81 4.06 0.29
C LYS A 228 -13.98 5.02 0.19
N ALA A 229 -14.20 5.59 -1.00
CA ALA A 229 -15.32 6.49 -1.25
C ALA A 229 -16.67 5.78 -1.11
N ALA A 230 -16.80 4.53 -1.58
CA ALA A 230 -18.00 3.73 -1.43
C ALA A 230 -18.30 3.42 0.04
N GLY A 231 -17.28 3.04 0.81
CA GLY A 231 -17.42 2.83 2.26
C GLY A 231 -17.83 4.09 3.03
N ALA A 232 -17.47 5.26 2.53
CA ALA A 232 -17.90 6.56 3.08
C ALA A 232 -19.24 7.08 2.54
N GLY A 233 -19.92 6.33 1.66
CA GLY A 233 -21.17 6.76 1.03
C GLY A 233 -21.00 7.81 -0.08
N LEU A 234 -19.79 8.04 -0.56
CA LEU A 234 -19.44 9.04 -1.58
C LEU A 234 -19.36 8.46 -2.99
N PHE A 235 -19.47 7.14 -3.13
CA PHE A 235 -19.41 6.42 -4.40
C PHE A 235 -20.38 5.24 -4.43
N SER A 236 -20.75 4.77 -5.60
CA SER A 236 -21.68 3.65 -5.74
C SER A 236 -21.08 2.33 -5.28
N ASN A 237 -21.76 1.66 -4.35
CA ASN A 237 -21.39 0.30 -3.89
C ASN A 237 -21.60 -0.77 -4.96
N THR A 238 -22.32 -0.45 -6.07
CA THR A 238 -22.69 -1.38 -7.14
C THR A 238 -22.09 -0.99 -8.49
N TYR A 239 -21.10 -0.09 -8.49
CA TYR A 239 -20.54 0.48 -9.72
C TYR A 239 -20.04 -0.56 -10.71
N LEU A 240 -19.43 -1.66 -10.23
CA LEU A 240 -18.91 -2.74 -11.07
C LEU A 240 -19.87 -3.91 -11.25
N ASP A 241 -21.07 -3.89 -10.67
CA ASP A 241 -21.97 -5.05 -10.68
C ASP A 241 -22.34 -5.52 -12.08
N SER A 242 -22.58 -4.61 -13.00
CA SER A 242 -22.86 -4.92 -14.39
C SER A 242 -21.69 -5.64 -15.07
N TYR A 243 -20.47 -5.13 -14.84
CA TYR A 243 -19.24 -5.74 -15.35
C TYR A 243 -19.00 -7.13 -14.74
N ILE A 244 -19.14 -7.26 -13.42
CA ILE A 244 -18.98 -8.53 -12.69
C ILE A 244 -19.99 -9.56 -13.20
N ASN A 245 -21.26 -9.18 -13.36
CA ASN A 245 -22.30 -10.06 -13.89
C ASN A 245 -21.97 -10.52 -15.33
N SER A 246 -21.49 -9.63 -16.17
CA SER A 246 -21.10 -9.94 -17.54
C SER A 246 -19.91 -10.90 -17.58
N ALA A 247 -18.90 -10.67 -16.76
CA ALA A 247 -17.74 -11.56 -16.61
C ALA A 247 -18.17 -12.95 -16.10
N TRP A 248 -19.03 -12.98 -15.08
CA TRP A 248 -19.54 -14.23 -14.51
C TRP A 248 -20.29 -15.06 -15.54
N SER A 249 -21.16 -14.42 -16.31
CA SER A 249 -21.91 -15.06 -17.40
C SER A 249 -21.00 -15.56 -18.52
N ALA A 250 -19.97 -14.80 -18.87
CA ALA A 250 -19.02 -15.19 -19.91
C ALA A 250 -18.24 -16.47 -19.52
N TYR A 251 -17.81 -16.57 -18.27
CA TYR A 251 -17.05 -17.73 -17.80
C TYR A 251 -17.89 -18.95 -17.47
N ALA A 252 -19.22 -18.88 -17.60
CA ALA A 252 -20.06 -20.08 -17.59
C ALA A 252 -19.79 -21.00 -18.82
N SER A 253 -19.44 -20.41 -19.96
CA SER A 253 -19.14 -21.13 -21.20
C SER A 253 -17.68 -21.00 -21.66
N LYS A 254 -16.98 -19.93 -21.30
CA LYS A 254 -15.57 -19.71 -21.59
C LYS A 254 -14.70 -20.18 -20.43
N THR A 255 -13.47 -20.58 -20.70
CA THR A 255 -12.52 -20.96 -19.67
C THR A 255 -11.55 -19.80 -19.39
N LEU A 256 -11.46 -19.35 -18.14
CA LEU A 256 -10.40 -18.45 -17.68
C LEU A 256 -9.14 -19.26 -17.45
N THR A 257 -8.05 -18.91 -18.13
CA THR A 257 -6.74 -19.54 -17.90
C THR A 257 -5.89 -18.59 -17.08
N VAL A 258 -5.40 -19.07 -15.93
CA VAL A 258 -4.50 -18.34 -15.03
C VAL A 258 -3.13 -19.00 -15.03
N MET A 259 -2.09 -18.22 -15.27
CA MET A 259 -0.68 -18.59 -15.14
C MET A 259 -0.06 -17.70 -14.08
N PRO A 260 -0.03 -18.13 -12.80
CA PRO A 260 0.34 -17.24 -11.70
C PRO A 260 1.85 -16.95 -11.62
N PHE A 261 2.69 -17.77 -12.23
CA PHE A 261 4.14 -17.69 -12.12
C PHE A 261 4.79 -17.60 -13.50
N THR A 262 5.57 -16.56 -13.74
CA THR A 262 6.27 -16.32 -15.01
C THR A 262 7.40 -17.32 -15.26
N ASP A 263 8.04 -17.80 -14.21
CA ASP A 263 9.10 -18.81 -14.19
C ASP A 263 8.58 -20.26 -14.28
N GLN A 264 7.25 -20.44 -14.14
CA GLN A 264 6.58 -21.74 -14.20
C GLN A 264 5.44 -21.74 -15.24
N PRO A 265 5.74 -21.57 -16.54
CA PRO A 265 4.72 -21.39 -17.59
C PRO A 265 3.78 -22.59 -17.77
N ASN A 266 4.16 -23.77 -17.26
CA ASN A 266 3.35 -24.99 -17.28
C ASN A 266 2.37 -25.08 -16.10
N THR A 267 2.52 -24.26 -15.05
CA THR A 267 1.58 -24.17 -13.95
C THR A 267 0.39 -23.32 -14.38
N LYS A 268 -0.71 -24.00 -14.71
CA LYS A 268 -1.94 -23.38 -15.21
C LYS A 268 -3.14 -23.81 -14.40
N TYR A 269 -4.04 -22.88 -14.20
CA TYR A 269 -5.35 -23.12 -13.60
C TYR A 269 -6.44 -22.68 -14.55
N TYR A 270 -7.55 -23.41 -14.54
CA TYR A 270 -8.67 -23.20 -15.46
C TYR A 270 -9.93 -22.89 -14.65
N GLY A 271 -10.43 -21.67 -14.78
CA GLY A 271 -11.60 -21.18 -14.05
C GLY A 271 -12.87 -21.27 -14.89
N ARG A 272 -13.96 -21.75 -14.27
CA ARG A 272 -15.32 -21.69 -14.82
C ARG A 272 -16.32 -21.36 -13.73
N THR A 273 -17.32 -20.57 -14.09
CA THR A 273 -18.43 -20.24 -13.19
C THR A 273 -19.56 -21.25 -13.30
N SER A 274 -20.15 -21.57 -12.13
CA SER A 274 -21.37 -22.35 -11.98
C SER A 274 -22.22 -21.69 -10.90
N GLY A 275 -23.35 -21.11 -11.28
CA GLY A 275 -24.15 -20.27 -10.39
C GLY A 275 -23.34 -19.09 -9.88
N THR A 276 -23.22 -18.94 -8.56
CA THR A 276 -22.49 -17.85 -7.92
C THR A 276 -21.01 -18.18 -7.65
N VAL A 277 -20.52 -19.37 -8.02
CA VAL A 277 -19.18 -19.83 -7.69
C VAL A 277 -18.32 -19.93 -8.95
N MET A 278 -17.08 -19.46 -8.89
CA MET A 278 -16.04 -19.77 -9.86
C MET A 278 -15.16 -20.90 -9.30
N ASN A 279 -15.07 -22.01 -10.04
CA ASN A 279 -14.25 -23.15 -9.67
C ASN A 279 -12.99 -23.18 -10.55
N PHE A 280 -11.85 -23.46 -9.94
CA PHE A 280 -10.58 -23.63 -10.63
C PHE A 280 -10.12 -25.09 -10.58
N THR A 281 -9.70 -25.59 -11.72
CA THR A 281 -9.04 -26.90 -11.84
C THR A 281 -7.59 -26.71 -12.27
N ASN A 282 -6.73 -27.67 -11.88
CA ASN A 282 -5.38 -27.79 -12.41
C ASN A 282 -5.38 -28.47 -13.81
N THR A 283 -4.19 -28.69 -14.38
CA THR A 283 -3.99 -29.39 -15.67
C THR A 283 -4.48 -30.83 -15.67
N SER A 284 -4.61 -31.45 -14.52
CA SER A 284 -5.15 -32.83 -14.38
C SER A 284 -6.68 -32.85 -14.20
N GLY A 285 -7.34 -31.69 -14.26
CA GLY A 285 -8.81 -31.57 -14.06
C GLY A 285 -9.27 -31.64 -12.61
N GLN A 286 -8.35 -31.71 -11.64
CA GLN A 286 -8.67 -31.70 -10.22
C GLN A 286 -9.03 -30.27 -9.76
N GLN A 287 -10.14 -30.11 -9.05
CA GLN A 287 -10.51 -28.83 -8.44
C GLN A 287 -9.52 -28.47 -7.33
N VAL A 288 -8.94 -27.27 -7.41
CA VAL A 288 -7.90 -26.80 -6.49
C VAL A 288 -8.32 -25.54 -5.71
N ALA A 289 -9.25 -24.76 -6.26
CA ALA A 289 -9.76 -23.55 -5.60
C ALA A 289 -11.17 -23.24 -6.07
N SER A 290 -11.86 -22.42 -5.29
CA SER A 290 -13.11 -21.80 -5.69
C SER A 290 -13.33 -20.51 -4.89
N PHE A 291 -14.07 -19.56 -5.48
CA PHE A 291 -14.53 -18.37 -4.75
C PHE A 291 -15.92 -17.96 -5.23
N ASN A 292 -16.65 -17.28 -4.35
CA ASN A 292 -17.97 -16.75 -4.67
C ASN A 292 -17.85 -15.51 -5.55
N ARG A 293 -18.91 -15.22 -6.30
CA ARG A 293 -19.00 -13.99 -7.09
C ARG A 293 -18.72 -12.78 -6.19
N PRO A 294 -17.70 -11.95 -6.52
CA PRO A 294 -17.36 -10.79 -5.72
C PRO A 294 -18.42 -9.68 -5.85
N SER A 295 -18.48 -8.83 -4.86
CA SER A 295 -19.14 -7.53 -4.96
C SER A 295 -18.23 -6.49 -5.62
N SER A 296 -18.78 -5.32 -5.98
CA SER A 296 -17.99 -4.17 -6.42
C SER A 296 -16.91 -3.78 -5.36
N ALA A 297 -17.25 -3.85 -4.07
CA ALA A 297 -16.30 -3.56 -3.00
C ALA A 297 -15.15 -4.57 -2.96
N ASN A 298 -15.44 -5.87 -3.11
CA ASN A 298 -14.38 -6.89 -3.15
C ASN A 298 -13.42 -6.68 -4.33
N VAL A 299 -13.95 -6.26 -5.49
CA VAL A 299 -13.11 -5.98 -6.67
C VAL A 299 -12.22 -4.76 -6.44
N TRP A 300 -12.76 -3.69 -5.83
CA TRP A 300 -11.97 -2.50 -5.51
C TRP A 300 -10.89 -2.75 -4.44
N GLY A 301 -11.20 -3.57 -3.45
CA GLY A 301 -10.30 -3.89 -2.34
C GLY A 301 -9.35 -5.04 -2.61
N CYS A 302 -9.59 -5.85 -3.64
CA CYS A 302 -8.93 -7.15 -3.82
C CYS A 302 -9.05 -8.02 -2.56
N ASP A 303 -10.23 -8.03 -1.94
CA ASP A 303 -10.48 -8.65 -0.64
C ASP A 303 -11.78 -9.48 -0.62
N GLY A 304 -12.19 -9.91 0.56
CA GLY A 304 -13.44 -10.64 0.77
C GLY A 304 -13.52 -11.92 -0.06
N ASN A 305 -14.41 -11.96 -1.06
CA ASN A 305 -14.54 -13.15 -1.93
C ASN A 305 -13.35 -13.35 -2.88
N LEU A 306 -12.45 -12.37 -3.00
CA LEU A 306 -11.23 -12.44 -3.83
C LEU A 306 -9.95 -12.65 -3.02
N GLY A 307 -10.00 -12.59 -1.67
CA GLY A 307 -8.86 -12.73 -0.76
C GLY A 307 -8.82 -14.04 0.02
#